data_4b0800fc07922cfaa1da1630dba1e71f
#
_entry.id   4b0800fc07922cfaa1da1630dba1e71f
#
_cell.length_a   1.000
_cell.length_b   1.000
_cell.length_c   1.000
_cell.angle_alpha   90.00
_cell.angle_beta   90.00
_cell.angle_gamma   90.00
#
_symmetry.space_group_name_H-M   'P 1'
#
loop_
_entity.id
_entity.type
_entity.pdbx_description
1 polymer ?
#
loop_
_entity_poly.entity_id
_entity_poly.type
_entity_poly.pdbx_seq_one_letter_code
_entity_poly.pdbx_strand_id
1 'polypeptide(L)'
;GSTIPDILRRAQPGRADRPQIDAVGADTRLVTITTGGNDVHYIPRLTDLSCANQPVRQPHRTRHCHPERPSSLSGEGEYTAMENAMVAVVDAVRARAPRAVVVIVDYIPVLDPQGTVCAGVPLTRAEAVETVQTFDRLTAATRAAAERSGAILVDAAAAAQGHTVCSSSPWVSAFTPPAPYHPNAAGRAAMADLTVGAIRDSGLFPTSTPS
;
A
#
# COMPACT_ATOMS: atom_id res chain seq x y z
N GLY A 1 -2.08 10.45 1.54
CA GLY A 1 -1.06 9.67 0.85
C GLY A 1 -0.95 10.04 -0.61
N SER A 2 0.00 9.46 -1.31
CA SER A 2 0.18 9.60 -2.75
C SER A 2 -0.79 8.69 -3.50
N THR A 3 -1.24 9.13 -4.68
CA THR A 3 -2.01 8.34 -5.64
C THR A 3 -1.16 8.07 -6.89
N ILE A 4 -1.60 7.16 -7.77
CA ILE A 4 -0.89 6.89 -9.03
C ILE A 4 -0.78 8.13 -9.92
N PRO A 5 -1.80 9.00 -10.05
CA PRO A 5 -1.65 10.29 -10.72
C PRO A 5 -0.53 11.18 -10.18
N ASP A 6 -0.23 11.12 -8.87
CA ASP A 6 0.87 11.89 -8.26
C ASP A 6 2.25 11.28 -8.61
N ILE A 7 2.28 10.00 -8.95
CA ILE A 7 3.49 9.37 -9.47
C ILE A 7 3.74 9.81 -10.91
N LEU A 8 2.71 9.79 -11.76
CA LEU A 8 2.86 9.90 -13.21
C LEU A 8 2.75 11.33 -13.76
N ARG A 9 1.91 12.19 -13.16
CA ARG A 9 1.43 13.40 -13.85
C ARG A 9 1.31 14.64 -12.98
N ARG A 10 1.15 14.52 -11.67
CA ARG A 10 0.87 15.64 -10.76
C ARG A 10 1.91 15.74 -9.68
N ALA A 11 2.20 16.95 -9.26
CA ALA A 11 2.89 17.19 -8.00
C ALA A 11 2.03 16.71 -6.82
N GLN A 12 2.61 16.01 -5.87
CA GLN A 12 1.91 15.63 -4.64
C GLN A 12 1.76 16.86 -3.74
N PRO A 13 0.53 17.32 -3.45
CA PRO A 13 0.31 18.54 -2.69
C PRO A 13 1.04 18.53 -1.33
N GLY A 14 1.78 19.61 -1.05
CA GLY A 14 2.51 19.81 0.20
C GLY A 14 3.75 18.92 0.40
N ARG A 15 4.18 18.14 -0.63
CA ARG A 15 5.36 17.27 -0.55
C ARG A 15 6.33 17.37 -1.71
N ALA A 16 5.84 17.70 -2.91
CA ALA A 16 6.66 17.81 -4.12
C ALA A 16 6.06 18.84 -5.06
N ASP A 17 6.88 19.42 -5.91
CA ASP A 17 6.54 20.39 -6.96
C ASP A 17 6.43 19.75 -8.35
N ARG A 18 6.71 18.47 -8.48
CA ARG A 18 6.61 17.68 -9.71
C ARG A 18 6.22 16.22 -9.43
N PRO A 19 5.80 15.47 -10.46
CA PRO A 19 5.49 14.05 -10.34
C PRO A 19 6.69 13.24 -9.85
N GLN A 20 6.44 12.17 -9.10
CA GLN A 20 7.51 11.33 -8.56
C GLN A 20 8.33 10.64 -9.66
N ILE A 21 7.72 10.34 -10.81
CA ILE A 21 8.40 9.70 -11.95
C ILE A 21 9.59 10.53 -12.48
N ASP A 22 9.59 11.84 -12.23
CA ASP A 22 10.68 12.72 -12.65
C ASP A 22 12.00 12.48 -11.90
N ALA A 23 11.95 11.71 -10.80
CA ALA A 23 13.16 11.25 -10.11
C ALA A 23 13.83 10.05 -10.80
N VAL A 24 13.17 9.41 -11.77
CA VAL A 24 13.71 8.26 -12.50
C VAL A 24 14.53 8.77 -13.68
N GLY A 25 15.83 8.51 -13.66
CA GLY A 25 16.79 8.83 -14.73
C GLY A 25 17.35 7.56 -15.38
N ALA A 26 18.08 7.72 -16.48
CA ALA A 26 18.63 6.62 -17.27
C ALA A 26 19.61 5.71 -16.52
N ASP A 27 20.19 6.18 -15.45
CA ASP A 27 21.10 5.48 -14.53
C ASP A 27 20.40 4.79 -13.36
N THR A 28 19.08 4.99 -13.19
CA THR A 28 18.29 4.29 -12.18
C THR A 28 18.35 2.78 -12.40
N ARG A 29 18.65 2.01 -11.35
CA ARG A 29 18.83 0.55 -11.43
C ARG A 29 17.74 -0.23 -10.71
N LEU A 30 17.07 0.38 -9.75
CA LEU A 30 16.01 -0.24 -8.97
C LEU A 30 14.92 0.79 -8.67
N VAL A 31 13.68 0.39 -8.89
CA VAL A 31 12.49 1.15 -8.46
C VAL A 31 11.58 0.21 -7.69
N THR A 32 11.27 0.57 -6.45
CA THR A 32 10.27 -0.12 -5.62
C THR A 32 9.01 0.72 -5.54
N ILE A 33 7.84 0.09 -5.68
CA ILE A 33 6.54 0.76 -5.78
C ILE A 33 5.58 0.11 -4.79
N THR A 34 4.99 0.93 -3.90
CA THR A 34 3.78 0.57 -3.13
C THR A 34 2.77 1.69 -3.35
N THR A 35 1.73 1.42 -4.11
CA THR A 35 0.71 2.40 -4.50
C THR A 35 -0.64 1.72 -4.79
N GLY A 36 -1.68 2.51 -5.03
CA GLY A 36 -3.03 2.01 -5.34
C GLY A 36 -4.01 2.09 -4.18
N GLY A 37 -3.57 1.89 -2.94
CA GLY A 37 -4.46 1.90 -1.79
C GLY A 37 -5.20 3.23 -1.56
N ASN A 38 -4.59 4.37 -1.93
CA ASN A 38 -5.28 5.67 -1.91
C ASN A 38 -6.19 5.87 -3.12
N ASP A 39 -5.88 5.24 -4.24
CA ASP A 39 -6.67 5.31 -5.48
C ASP A 39 -8.02 4.58 -5.30
N VAL A 40 -8.05 3.52 -4.50
CA VAL A 40 -9.26 2.76 -4.14
C VAL A 40 -9.74 3.06 -2.70
N HIS A 41 -9.30 4.15 -2.10
CA HIS A 41 -9.72 4.65 -0.80
C HIS A 41 -9.51 3.67 0.39
N TYR A 42 -8.63 2.68 0.29
CA TYR A 42 -8.45 1.65 1.32
C TYR A 42 -8.15 2.26 2.70
N ILE A 43 -7.00 2.90 2.89
CA ILE A 43 -6.63 3.52 4.18
C ILE A 43 -7.46 4.78 4.50
N PRO A 44 -7.77 5.68 3.54
CA PRO A 44 -8.65 6.82 3.81
C PRO A 44 -10.00 6.39 4.39
N ARG A 45 -10.72 5.46 3.74
CA ARG A 45 -12.01 4.99 4.22
C ARG A 45 -11.92 4.30 5.59
N LEU A 46 -10.96 3.41 5.78
CA LEU A 46 -10.72 2.76 7.06
C LEU A 46 -10.48 3.77 8.19
N THR A 47 -9.73 4.84 7.90
CA THR A 47 -9.49 5.94 8.84
C THR A 47 -10.78 6.70 9.15
N ASP A 48 -11.58 7.04 8.14
CA ASP A 48 -12.85 7.76 8.30
C ASP A 48 -13.85 6.97 9.12
N LEU A 49 -14.01 5.66 8.86
CA LEU A 49 -14.87 4.76 9.62
C LEU A 49 -14.41 4.66 11.07
N SER A 50 -13.11 4.50 11.29
CA SER A 50 -12.54 4.45 12.64
C SER A 50 -12.75 5.76 13.40
N CYS A 51 -12.69 6.91 12.72
CA CYS A 51 -13.01 8.21 13.30
C CYS A 51 -14.49 8.33 13.71
N ALA A 52 -15.38 7.83 12.85
CA ALA A 52 -16.83 7.88 13.12
C ALA A 52 -17.22 7.06 14.37
N ASN A 53 -16.52 5.94 14.57
CA ASN A 53 -16.77 5.03 15.69
C ASN A 53 -16.04 5.43 17.00
N GLN A 54 -15.24 6.48 17.00
CA GLN A 54 -14.59 6.99 18.21
C GLN A 54 -15.52 7.93 18.99
N PRO A 55 -15.54 7.87 20.34
CA PRO A 55 -16.25 8.84 21.16
C PRO A 55 -15.78 10.27 20.84
N VAL A 56 -16.74 11.21 20.74
CA VAL A 56 -16.52 12.62 20.36
C VAL A 56 -15.47 13.35 21.23
N ARG A 57 -15.15 12.84 22.41
CA ARG A 57 -14.25 13.45 23.41
C ARG A 57 -12.80 13.02 23.35
N GLN A 58 -12.35 12.26 22.35
CA GLN A 58 -10.94 11.88 22.30
C GLN A 58 -10.09 12.99 21.66
N PRO A 59 -9.00 13.43 22.34
CA PRO A 59 -8.13 14.51 21.84
C PRO A 59 -7.32 14.14 20.58
N HIS A 60 -7.46 12.92 20.08
CA HIS A 60 -6.73 12.39 18.94
C HIS A 60 -7.55 12.37 17.63
N ARG A 61 -8.66 13.11 17.54
CA ARG A 61 -9.26 13.37 16.22
C ARG A 61 -8.20 14.01 15.33
N THR A 62 -7.62 13.19 14.49
CA THR A 62 -6.62 13.64 13.54
C THR A 62 -7.24 14.67 12.60
N ARG A 63 -6.44 15.62 12.08
CA ARG A 63 -6.86 16.62 11.07
C ARG A 63 -7.41 15.98 9.78
N HIS A 64 -7.36 14.66 9.67
CA HIS A 64 -7.76 13.85 8.52
C HIS A 64 -9.02 13.02 8.79
N CYS A 65 -9.71 13.25 9.91
CA CYS A 65 -10.98 12.59 10.22
C CYS A 65 -12.14 13.31 9.55
N HIS A 66 -12.82 12.65 8.61
CA HIS A 66 -14.05 13.13 7.97
C HIS A 66 -15.23 12.20 8.29
N PRO A 67 -15.65 12.09 9.58
CA PRO A 67 -16.65 11.11 10.03
C PRO A 67 -18.02 11.32 9.38
N GLU A 68 -18.33 12.54 8.95
CA GLU A 68 -19.63 12.88 8.35
C GLU A 68 -19.73 12.44 6.88
N ARG A 69 -18.62 12.14 6.23
CA ARG A 69 -18.55 11.70 4.84
C ARG A 69 -17.37 10.76 4.65
N PRO A 70 -17.47 9.51 5.10
CA PRO A 70 -16.41 8.55 4.82
C PRO A 70 -16.23 8.40 3.31
N SER A 71 -15.00 8.22 2.89
CA SER A 71 -14.68 7.92 1.49
C SER A 71 -15.55 6.79 0.97
N SER A 72 -16.06 6.90 -0.26
CA SER A 72 -16.93 5.87 -0.85
C SER A 72 -16.19 4.55 -1.04
N LEU A 73 -16.95 3.46 -1.08
CA LEU A 73 -16.42 2.18 -1.56
C LEU A 73 -16.11 2.28 -3.05
N SER A 74 -14.96 1.75 -3.43
CA SER A 74 -14.61 1.61 -4.84
C SER A 74 -15.32 0.42 -5.49
N GLY A 75 -15.81 0.62 -6.72
CA GLY A 75 -16.39 -0.42 -7.55
C GLY A 75 -15.33 -1.12 -8.42
N GLU A 76 -15.72 -2.16 -9.13
CA GLU A 76 -14.83 -2.95 -10.01
C GLU A 76 -14.10 -2.09 -11.05
N GLY A 77 -14.77 -1.08 -11.61
CA GLY A 77 -14.16 -0.17 -12.59
C GLY A 77 -12.97 0.62 -12.02
N GLU A 78 -13.00 0.95 -10.72
CA GLU A 78 -11.90 1.68 -10.06
C GLU A 78 -10.70 0.76 -9.80
N TYR A 79 -10.92 -0.50 -9.44
CA TYR A 79 -9.84 -1.49 -9.32
C TYR A 79 -9.20 -1.80 -10.67
N THR A 80 -9.99 -1.96 -11.72
CA THR A 80 -9.48 -2.13 -13.09
C THR A 80 -8.70 -0.89 -13.55
N ALA A 81 -9.17 0.30 -13.25
CA ALA A 81 -8.47 1.54 -13.57
C ALA A 81 -7.16 1.66 -12.80
N MET A 82 -7.13 1.29 -11.51
CA MET A 82 -5.93 1.25 -10.67
C MET A 82 -4.90 0.24 -11.21
N GLU A 83 -5.33 -0.98 -11.57
CA GLU A 83 -4.48 -2.01 -12.18
C GLU A 83 -3.81 -1.48 -13.46
N ASN A 84 -4.60 -0.93 -14.38
CA ASN A 84 -4.09 -0.37 -15.63
C ASN A 84 -3.12 0.80 -15.38
N ALA A 85 -3.43 1.65 -14.42
CA ALA A 85 -2.58 2.77 -14.05
C ALA A 85 -1.25 2.31 -13.41
N MET A 86 -1.27 1.21 -12.66
CA MET A 86 -0.06 0.62 -12.06
C MET A 86 0.86 0.03 -13.15
N VAL A 87 0.29 -0.65 -14.16
CA VAL A 87 1.05 -1.07 -15.35
C VAL A 87 1.70 0.13 -16.05
N ALA A 88 0.95 1.23 -16.23
CA ALA A 88 1.48 2.44 -16.83
C ALA A 88 2.62 3.08 -16.01
N VAL A 89 2.65 2.92 -14.69
CA VAL A 89 3.82 3.34 -13.87
C VAL A 89 5.04 2.53 -14.22
N VAL A 90 4.92 1.21 -14.32
CA VAL A 90 6.04 0.32 -14.69
C VAL A 90 6.57 0.66 -16.08
N ASP A 91 5.68 0.88 -17.03
CA ASP A 91 6.05 1.27 -18.40
C ASP A 91 6.77 2.63 -18.43
N ALA A 92 6.27 3.60 -17.67
CA ALA A 92 6.91 4.91 -17.56
C ALA A 92 8.31 4.85 -16.90
N VAL A 93 8.51 3.96 -15.93
CA VAL A 93 9.84 3.69 -15.34
C VAL A 93 10.76 3.10 -16.40
N ARG A 94 10.33 2.07 -17.13
CA ARG A 94 11.15 1.41 -18.16
C ARG A 94 11.49 2.31 -19.33
N ALA A 95 10.59 3.21 -19.71
CA ALA A 95 10.84 4.20 -20.75
C ALA A 95 11.99 5.16 -20.37
N ARG A 96 12.11 5.52 -19.08
CA ARG A 96 13.17 6.41 -18.57
C ARG A 96 14.45 5.67 -18.19
N ALA A 97 14.30 4.48 -17.64
CA ALA A 97 15.36 3.63 -17.12
C ALA A 97 15.22 2.19 -17.63
N PRO A 98 15.60 1.90 -18.89
CA PRO A 98 15.39 0.57 -19.50
C PRO A 98 16.12 -0.59 -18.79
N ARG A 99 17.11 -0.28 -17.95
CA ARG A 99 17.88 -1.26 -17.18
C ARG A 99 17.42 -1.36 -15.72
N ALA A 100 16.41 -0.61 -15.32
CA ALA A 100 15.90 -0.66 -13.96
C ALA A 100 15.12 -1.95 -13.70
N VAL A 101 15.40 -2.60 -12.59
CA VAL A 101 14.54 -3.62 -12.04
C VAL A 101 13.37 -2.91 -11.34
N VAL A 102 12.14 -3.32 -11.66
CA VAL A 102 10.93 -2.75 -11.06
C VAL A 102 10.31 -3.79 -10.15
N VAL A 103 10.06 -3.40 -8.91
CA VAL A 103 9.47 -4.23 -7.86
C VAL A 103 8.18 -3.58 -7.37
N ILE A 104 7.08 -4.29 -7.44
CA ILE A 104 5.82 -3.90 -6.82
C ILE A 104 5.74 -4.62 -5.47
N VAL A 105 5.63 -3.85 -4.39
CA VAL A 105 5.47 -4.37 -3.03
C VAL A 105 4.02 -4.21 -2.64
N ASP A 106 3.37 -5.34 -2.37
CA ASP A 106 1.96 -5.39 -1.99
C ASP A 106 1.72 -4.84 -0.57
N TYR A 107 0.46 -4.67 -0.21
CA TYR A 107 0.06 -4.11 1.07
C TYR A 107 0.07 -5.17 2.19
N ILE A 108 0.40 -4.73 3.42
CA ILE A 108 0.20 -5.52 4.64
C ILE A 108 -1.28 -5.43 5.04
N PRO A 109 -1.96 -6.57 5.37
CA PRO A 109 -3.34 -6.53 5.82
C PRO A 109 -3.46 -5.85 7.19
N VAL A 110 -4.47 -4.99 7.34
CA VAL A 110 -4.80 -4.38 8.65
C VAL A 110 -5.56 -5.38 9.52
N LEU A 111 -6.48 -6.13 8.92
CA LEU A 111 -7.30 -7.15 9.56
C LEU A 111 -6.97 -8.55 9.01
N ASP A 112 -7.24 -9.57 9.81
CA ASP A 112 -7.24 -10.95 9.34
C ASP A 112 -8.41 -11.23 8.38
N PRO A 113 -8.42 -12.37 7.66
CA PRO A 113 -9.50 -12.70 6.73
C PRO A 113 -10.88 -12.83 7.39
N GLN A 114 -10.95 -13.03 8.70
CA GLN A 114 -12.19 -13.10 9.47
C GLN A 114 -12.72 -11.71 9.84
N GLY A 115 -11.95 -10.65 9.62
CA GLY A 115 -12.29 -9.30 10.02
C GLY A 115 -12.33 -9.13 11.54
N THR A 116 -11.38 -9.76 12.23
CA THR A 116 -11.27 -9.66 13.70
C THR A 116 -10.96 -8.22 14.10
N VAL A 117 -11.80 -7.65 14.95
CA VAL A 117 -11.61 -6.32 15.53
C VAL A 117 -11.13 -6.40 16.96
N CYS A 118 -10.36 -5.42 17.39
CA CYS A 118 -9.82 -5.27 18.74
C CYS A 118 -9.83 -3.79 19.14
N ALA A 119 -9.41 -3.47 20.34
CA ALA A 119 -9.40 -2.09 20.86
C ALA A 119 -8.60 -1.10 19.97
N GLY A 120 -7.63 -1.60 19.21
CA GLY A 120 -6.85 -0.80 18.26
C GLY A 120 -7.53 -0.53 16.92
N VAL A 121 -8.72 -1.13 16.66
CA VAL A 121 -9.46 -1.03 15.39
C VAL A 121 -10.92 -0.77 15.69
N PRO A 122 -11.34 0.49 15.88
CA PRO A 122 -12.71 0.85 16.22
C PRO A 122 -13.62 0.78 15.00
N LEU A 123 -13.93 -0.43 14.57
CA LEU A 123 -14.86 -0.75 13.48
C LEU A 123 -16.02 -1.58 14.01
N THR A 124 -17.17 -1.46 13.36
CA THR A 124 -18.23 -2.46 13.44
C THR A 124 -17.81 -3.72 12.66
N ARG A 125 -18.51 -4.84 12.94
CA ARG A 125 -18.23 -6.09 12.19
C ARG A 125 -18.51 -5.94 10.69
N ALA A 126 -19.52 -5.20 10.30
CA ALA A 126 -19.84 -4.96 8.89
C ALA A 126 -18.73 -4.17 8.19
N GLU A 127 -18.22 -3.11 8.82
CA GLU A 127 -17.12 -2.31 8.32
C GLU A 127 -15.80 -3.10 8.25
N ALA A 128 -15.58 -4.01 9.19
CA ALA A 128 -14.42 -4.89 9.17
C ALA A 128 -14.46 -5.85 7.97
N VAL A 129 -15.62 -6.48 7.71
CA VAL A 129 -15.81 -7.34 6.52
C VAL A 129 -15.59 -6.54 5.22
N GLU A 130 -16.15 -5.34 5.13
CA GLU A 130 -15.97 -4.44 3.99
C GLU A 130 -14.49 -4.06 3.79
N THR A 131 -13.77 -3.80 4.88
CA THR A 131 -12.33 -3.49 4.86
C THR A 131 -11.52 -4.67 4.33
N VAL A 132 -11.83 -5.90 4.74
CA VAL A 132 -11.18 -7.12 4.22
C VAL A 132 -11.45 -7.28 2.73
N GLN A 133 -12.70 -7.13 2.29
CA GLN A 133 -13.06 -7.23 0.86
C GLN A 133 -12.33 -6.17 0.01
N THR A 134 -12.20 -4.95 0.52
CA THR A 134 -11.43 -3.88 -0.15
C THR A 134 -9.96 -4.26 -0.27
N PHE A 135 -9.37 -4.81 0.80
CA PHE A 135 -8.00 -5.28 0.80
C PHE A 135 -7.76 -6.42 -0.20
N ASP A 136 -8.65 -7.42 -0.23
CA ASP A 136 -8.55 -8.56 -1.14
C ASP A 136 -8.59 -8.12 -2.61
N ARG A 137 -9.46 -7.16 -2.95
CA ARG A 137 -9.52 -6.59 -4.31
C ARG A 137 -8.28 -5.77 -4.65
N LEU A 138 -7.79 -4.96 -3.71
CA LEU A 138 -6.56 -4.17 -3.88
C LEU A 138 -5.37 -5.09 -4.19
N THR A 139 -5.19 -6.14 -3.40
CA THR A 139 -4.06 -7.08 -3.58
C THR A 139 -4.21 -7.91 -4.84
N ALA A 140 -5.42 -8.34 -5.19
CA ALA A 140 -5.68 -9.03 -6.46
C ALA A 140 -5.32 -8.15 -7.67
N ALA A 141 -5.75 -6.89 -7.69
CA ALA A 141 -5.42 -5.96 -8.78
C ALA A 141 -3.92 -5.59 -8.80
N THR A 142 -3.27 -5.50 -7.63
CA THR A 142 -1.81 -5.29 -7.53
C THR A 142 -1.04 -6.47 -8.13
N ARG A 143 -1.45 -7.69 -7.82
CA ARG A 143 -0.86 -8.92 -8.36
C ARG A 143 -1.04 -9.00 -9.88
N ALA A 144 -2.25 -8.73 -10.37
CA ALA A 144 -2.53 -8.68 -11.81
C ALA A 144 -1.67 -7.63 -12.53
N ALA A 145 -1.50 -6.45 -11.93
CA ALA A 145 -0.63 -5.41 -12.50
C ALA A 145 0.84 -5.85 -12.56
N ALA A 146 1.35 -6.51 -11.52
CA ALA A 146 2.72 -7.03 -11.49
C ALA A 146 2.92 -8.11 -12.58
N GLU A 147 1.99 -9.05 -12.70
CA GLU A 147 2.01 -10.11 -13.72
C GLU A 147 1.98 -9.52 -15.14
N ARG A 148 1.04 -8.65 -15.44
CA ARG A 148 0.88 -8.01 -16.76
C ARG A 148 2.06 -7.16 -17.15
N SER A 149 2.66 -6.46 -16.19
CA SER A 149 3.83 -5.62 -16.44
C SER A 149 5.15 -6.37 -16.39
N GLY A 150 5.18 -7.61 -15.89
CA GLY A 150 6.43 -8.35 -15.65
C GLY A 150 7.32 -7.68 -14.60
N ALA A 151 6.75 -6.96 -13.64
CA ALA A 151 7.44 -6.47 -12.48
C ALA A 151 7.59 -7.58 -11.44
N ILE A 152 8.63 -7.53 -10.61
CA ILE A 152 8.75 -8.45 -9.47
C ILE A 152 7.65 -8.11 -8.47
N LEU A 153 6.86 -9.10 -8.05
CA LEU A 153 5.90 -8.94 -6.96
C LEU A 153 6.54 -9.37 -5.64
N VAL A 154 6.44 -8.52 -4.62
CA VAL A 154 6.67 -8.87 -3.22
C VAL A 154 5.31 -9.08 -2.57
N ASP A 155 4.94 -10.32 -2.32
CA ASP A 155 3.65 -10.71 -1.72
C ASP A 155 3.67 -10.47 -0.20
N ALA A 156 3.66 -9.18 0.19
CA ALA A 156 3.62 -8.78 1.59
C ALA A 156 2.29 -9.16 2.25
N ALA A 157 1.21 -9.26 1.47
CA ALA A 157 -0.10 -9.70 1.95
C ALA A 157 -0.06 -11.13 2.49
N ALA A 158 0.55 -12.07 1.76
CA ALA A 158 0.70 -13.45 2.21
C ALA A 158 1.66 -13.56 3.39
N ALA A 159 2.81 -12.87 3.34
CA ALA A 159 3.81 -12.91 4.38
C ALA A 159 3.32 -12.35 5.73
N ALA A 160 2.39 -11.40 5.70
CA ALA A 160 1.90 -10.69 6.88
C ALA A 160 0.59 -11.25 7.46
N GLN A 161 0.11 -12.42 7.04
CA GLN A 161 -1.18 -12.98 7.50
C GLN A 161 -1.30 -13.13 9.03
N GLY A 162 -0.21 -13.42 9.73
CA GLY A 162 -0.16 -13.50 11.20
C GLY A 162 0.20 -12.19 11.90
N HIS A 163 0.30 -11.06 11.18
CA HIS A 163 0.87 -9.81 11.67
C HIS A 163 -0.08 -8.60 11.53
N THR A 164 -1.39 -8.85 11.56
CA THR A 164 -2.42 -7.81 11.54
C THR A 164 -2.45 -7.00 12.83
N VAL A 165 -3.21 -5.89 12.86
CA VAL A 165 -3.27 -5.00 14.04
C VAL A 165 -3.62 -5.74 15.33
N CYS A 166 -4.51 -6.74 15.25
CA CYS A 166 -5.01 -7.48 16.42
C CYS A 166 -4.15 -8.71 16.79
N SER A 167 -3.05 -8.95 16.09
CA SER A 167 -2.13 -10.06 16.40
C SER A 167 -1.21 -9.71 17.57
N SER A 168 -0.54 -10.72 18.14
CA SER A 168 0.46 -10.55 19.20
C SER A 168 1.77 -9.90 18.71
N SER A 169 2.02 -9.91 17.43
CA SER A 169 3.23 -9.32 16.80
C SER A 169 2.86 -8.53 15.54
N PRO A 170 2.16 -7.38 15.68
CA PRO A 170 1.64 -6.64 14.55
C PRO A 170 2.74 -5.96 13.74
N TRP A 171 2.58 -5.96 12.40
CA TRP A 171 3.42 -5.21 11.47
C TRP A 171 2.82 -3.87 11.06
N VAL A 172 1.56 -3.62 11.42
CA VAL A 172 0.85 -2.37 11.17
C VAL A 172 0.46 -1.70 12.48
N SER A 173 0.41 -0.38 12.47
CA SER A 173 -0.03 0.40 13.63
C SER A 173 -1.54 0.31 13.78
N ALA A 174 -2.02 0.37 15.02
CA ALA A 174 -3.42 0.55 15.33
C ALA A 174 -3.95 1.91 14.84
N PHE A 175 -5.21 2.24 15.16
CA PHE A 175 -5.80 3.56 14.91
C PHE A 175 -5.16 4.62 15.82
N THR A 176 -3.89 4.93 15.58
CA THR A 176 -3.09 5.89 16.38
C THR A 176 -2.32 6.85 15.49
N PRO A 177 -2.27 8.16 15.85
CA PRO A 177 -1.41 9.12 15.18
C PRO A 177 0.08 8.72 15.25
N PRO A 178 0.94 9.21 14.35
CA PRO A 178 0.63 10.11 13.23
C PRO A 178 0.15 9.38 11.96
N ALA A 179 0.26 8.07 11.88
CA ALA A 179 0.01 7.29 10.67
C ALA A 179 -0.82 6.02 11.00
N PRO A 180 -2.14 6.17 11.25
CA PRO A 180 -3.01 5.03 11.50
C PRO A 180 -2.90 3.99 10.39
N TYR A 181 -2.87 2.71 10.79
CA TYR A 181 -2.89 1.58 9.86
C TYR A 181 -1.73 1.49 8.86
N HIS A 182 -0.66 2.24 9.10
CA HIS A 182 0.55 2.13 8.29
C HIS A 182 1.54 1.14 8.91
N PRO A 183 2.48 0.62 8.10
CA PRO A 183 3.52 -0.29 8.61
C PRO A 183 4.30 0.34 9.77
N ASN A 184 4.36 -0.36 10.90
CA ASN A 184 5.19 0.01 12.04
C ASN A 184 6.69 -0.32 11.79
N ALA A 185 7.55 -0.20 12.78
CA ALA A 185 8.98 -0.48 12.60
C ALA A 185 9.24 -1.94 12.18
N ALA A 186 8.55 -2.90 12.80
CA ALA A 186 8.67 -4.31 12.46
C ALA A 186 8.16 -4.61 11.04
N GLY A 187 7.00 -4.03 10.66
CA GLY A 187 6.46 -4.20 9.31
C GLY A 187 7.36 -3.58 8.24
N ARG A 188 7.94 -2.41 8.49
CA ARG A 188 8.91 -1.82 7.53
C ARG A 188 10.16 -2.67 7.37
N ALA A 189 10.70 -3.23 8.45
CA ALA A 189 11.85 -4.14 8.40
C ALA A 189 11.49 -5.40 7.60
N ALA A 190 10.36 -6.05 7.92
CA ALA A 190 9.90 -7.23 7.22
C ALA A 190 9.68 -6.97 5.72
N MET A 191 9.04 -5.85 5.34
CA MET A 191 8.88 -5.49 3.93
C MET A 191 10.23 -5.27 3.22
N ALA A 192 11.20 -4.69 3.90
CA ALA A 192 12.55 -4.52 3.34
C ALA A 192 13.22 -5.88 3.10
N ASP A 193 13.15 -6.80 4.08
CA ASP A 193 13.74 -8.13 3.97
C ASP A 193 13.06 -8.95 2.86
N LEU A 194 11.73 -8.93 2.77
CA LEU A 194 10.98 -9.56 1.69
C LEU A 194 11.37 -9.00 0.32
N THR A 195 11.53 -7.68 0.22
CA THR A 195 11.93 -7.01 -1.02
C THR A 195 13.34 -7.44 -1.44
N VAL A 196 14.29 -7.46 -0.51
CA VAL A 196 15.66 -7.93 -0.77
C VAL A 196 15.67 -9.40 -1.18
N GLY A 197 14.87 -10.25 -0.52
CA GLY A 197 14.70 -11.66 -0.89
C GLY A 197 14.21 -11.81 -2.32
N ALA A 198 13.09 -11.18 -2.66
CA ALA A 198 12.50 -11.25 -4.00
C ALA A 198 13.46 -10.74 -5.11
N ILE A 199 14.23 -9.69 -4.83
CA ILE A 199 15.25 -9.19 -5.77
C ILE A 199 16.37 -10.21 -5.98
N ARG A 200 16.85 -10.85 -4.92
CA ARG A 200 17.87 -11.90 -5.01
C ARG A 200 17.38 -13.10 -5.79
N ASP A 201 16.17 -13.56 -5.47
CA ASP A 201 15.57 -14.75 -6.09
C ASP A 201 15.26 -14.53 -7.59
N SER A 202 15.06 -13.28 -8.00
CA SER A 202 14.86 -12.93 -9.41
C SER A 202 16.10 -13.15 -10.29
N GLY A 203 17.29 -13.21 -9.71
CA GLY A 203 18.57 -13.33 -10.43
C GLY A 203 18.94 -12.11 -11.29
N LEU A 204 18.16 -11.03 -11.24
CA LEU A 204 18.37 -9.83 -12.06
C LEU A 204 19.52 -8.93 -11.57
N PHE A 205 19.96 -9.13 -10.33
CA PHE A 205 21.18 -8.51 -9.81
C PHE A 205 22.26 -9.59 -9.64
N PRO A 206 23.44 -9.44 -10.26
CA PRO A 206 24.53 -10.36 -10.01
C PRO A 206 24.90 -10.31 -8.52
N THR A 207 24.82 -11.46 -7.86
CA THR A 207 25.43 -11.63 -6.55
C THR A 207 26.94 -11.54 -6.76
N SER A 208 27.59 -10.49 -6.29
CA SER A 208 29.03 -10.46 -6.17
C SER A 208 29.43 -11.61 -5.26
N THR A 209 29.97 -12.68 -5.83
CA THR A 209 30.63 -13.73 -5.06
C THR A 209 31.83 -13.06 -4.38
N PRO A 210 31.94 -13.09 -3.04
CA PRO A 210 33.14 -12.61 -2.39
C PRO A 210 34.30 -13.51 -2.85
N SER A 211 35.35 -12.88 -3.43
CA SER A 211 36.61 -13.53 -3.75
C SER A 211 37.37 -13.86 -2.49
#